data_9726d4bbeec9e724e6fc00c9490e19a8
#
_entry.id   9726d4bbeec9e724e6fc00c9490e19a8
#
_cell.length_a   1.000
_cell.length_b   1.000
_cell.length_c   1.000
_cell.angle_alpha   90.00
_cell.angle_beta   90.00
_cell.angle_gamma   90.00
#
_symmetry.space_group_name_H-M   'P 1'
#
loop_
_entity.id
_entity.type
_entity.pdbx_description
1 polymer ?
#
loop_
_entity_poly.entity_id
_entity_poly.type
_entity_poly.pdbx_seq_one_letter_code
_entity_poly.pdbx_strand_id
1 'polypeptide(L)'
;MESVFLTQNQQNKDDYLEIINNVAKAITETFVDGKAYAGPTPQELQKIIEVDELLPEQGLGFDEVFSRLKEKVLPYFLRTPSQNYMAHLHGPSLVETIASELIIATYNQSMDSWDQSPVATEIETVVVKKLCSLFGLDKAGNNPDGVFTSGGSQSNETALLVARDWFCNTVLHHDVKKYGLPENFKKFRLYTSCISHFSMEKSAHMLGLGYECVVKVPVDDRKKMDAVALQKLIEDDIAAGNIPFCVVGTVGTTDFGSIDPLDKIAELCKKHNMWFHADAAYGSGVVMSTKYKDRVANLSLCNSITLDF
;
A
#
# COMPACT_ATOMS: atom_id res chain seq x y z
N MET A 1 -35.49 -21.92 -10.91
CA MET A 1 -34.49 -21.08 -10.20
C MET A 1 -34.16 -19.94 -11.12
N GLU A 2 -34.66 -18.74 -10.84
CA GLU A 2 -34.25 -17.54 -11.56
C GLU A 2 -32.74 -17.37 -11.34
N SER A 3 -32.01 -17.07 -12.41
CA SER A 3 -30.56 -16.95 -12.34
C SER A 3 -30.21 -15.68 -11.57
N VAL A 4 -29.46 -15.80 -10.48
CA VAL A 4 -28.90 -14.67 -9.72
C VAL A 4 -27.64 -14.10 -10.35
N PHE A 5 -27.18 -14.66 -11.46
CA PHE A 5 -25.97 -14.25 -12.17
C PHE A 5 -26.31 -13.36 -13.37
N LEU A 6 -25.46 -12.38 -13.64
CA LEU A 6 -25.51 -11.64 -14.89
C LEU A 6 -25.18 -12.58 -16.04
N THR A 7 -26.15 -12.76 -16.95
CA THR A 7 -26.05 -13.65 -18.11
C THR A 7 -26.45 -12.92 -19.40
N GLN A 8 -26.51 -13.65 -20.52
CA GLN A 8 -26.99 -13.11 -21.80
C GLN A 8 -28.51 -12.89 -21.82
N ASN A 9 -29.27 -13.43 -20.86
CA ASN A 9 -30.69 -13.26 -20.73
C ASN A 9 -31.05 -11.80 -20.50
N GLN A 10 -32.06 -11.28 -21.21
CA GLN A 10 -32.47 -9.89 -21.13
C GLN A 10 -32.94 -9.53 -19.70
N GLN A 11 -33.75 -10.39 -19.08
CA GLN A 11 -34.22 -10.14 -17.71
C GLN A 11 -33.07 -9.99 -16.73
N ASN A 12 -32.01 -10.81 -16.79
CA ASN A 12 -30.86 -10.66 -15.91
C ASN A 12 -30.11 -9.34 -16.13
N LYS A 13 -30.09 -8.82 -17.35
CA LYS A 13 -29.50 -7.50 -17.65
C LYS A 13 -30.35 -6.37 -17.08
N ASP A 14 -31.65 -6.48 -17.17
CA ASP A 14 -32.60 -5.50 -16.64
C ASP A 14 -32.53 -5.48 -15.10
N ASP A 15 -32.52 -6.65 -14.47
CA ASP A 15 -32.36 -6.81 -13.02
C ASP A 15 -31.00 -6.23 -12.54
N TYR A 16 -29.90 -6.49 -13.25
CA TYR A 16 -28.60 -5.91 -12.96
C TYR A 16 -28.65 -4.37 -12.97
N LEU A 17 -29.20 -3.78 -14.03
CA LEU A 17 -29.30 -2.32 -14.15
C LEU A 17 -30.19 -1.73 -13.05
N GLU A 18 -31.31 -2.37 -12.73
CA GLU A 18 -32.19 -1.94 -11.65
C GLU A 18 -31.49 -1.97 -10.29
N ILE A 19 -30.82 -3.08 -9.94
CA ILE A 19 -30.10 -3.25 -8.70
C ILE A 19 -29.01 -2.19 -8.56
N ILE A 20 -28.16 -2.01 -9.58
CA ILE A 20 -27.06 -1.03 -9.53
C ILE A 20 -27.60 0.39 -9.38
N ASN A 21 -28.65 0.76 -10.12
CA ASN A 21 -29.27 2.07 -10.00
C ASN A 21 -29.85 2.32 -8.60
N ASN A 22 -30.53 1.32 -8.02
CA ASN A 22 -31.12 1.42 -6.69
C ASN A 22 -30.02 1.58 -5.62
N VAL A 23 -28.91 0.84 -5.72
CA VAL A 23 -27.76 0.96 -4.83
C VAL A 23 -27.11 2.33 -4.98
N ALA A 24 -26.84 2.79 -6.20
CA ALA A 24 -26.25 4.10 -6.46
C ALA A 24 -27.10 5.23 -5.88
N LYS A 25 -28.42 5.17 -6.06
CA LYS A 25 -29.36 6.15 -5.48
C LYS A 25 -29.30 6.15 -3.94
N ALA A 26 -29.38 4.98 -3.31
CA ALA A 26 -29.32 4.88 -1.85
C ALA A 26 -27.99 5.40 -1.28
N ILE A 27 -26.88 5.16 -1.96
CA ILE A 27 -25.56 5.70 -1.58
C ILE A 27 -25.60 7.23 -1.65
N THR A 28 -26.05 7.80 -2.76
CA THR A 28 -26.06 9.27 -2.93
C THR A 28 -26.97 9.98 -1.91
N GLU A 29 -28.04 9.34 -1.47
CA GLU A 29 -28.92 9.84 -0.41
C GLU A 29 -28.20 9.96 0.96
N THR A 30 -27.10 9.27 1.18
CA THR A 30 -26.29 9.37 2.41
C THR A 30 -25.29 10.53 2.39
N PHE A 31 -25.02 11.11 1.21
CA PHE A 31 -24.11 12.26 1.05
C PHE A 31 -24.85 13.57 1.31
N VAL A 32 -25.16 13.81 2.57
CA VAL A 32 -25.82 15.04 3.06
C VAL A 32 -24.85 15.87 3.88
N ASP A 33 -25.09 17.18 3.95
CA ASP A 33 -24.32 18.07 4.82
C ASP A 33 -24.42 17.62 6.28
N GLY A 34 -23.31 17.71 7.01
CA GLY A 34 -23.28 17.37 8.42
C GLY A 34 -21.99 16.75 8.89
N LYS A 35 -22.11 15.92 9.90
CA LYS A 35 -20.97 15.23 10.53
C LYS A 35 -20.32 14.22 9.57
N ALA A 36 -19.00 14.19 9.56
CA ALA A 36 -18.24 13.15 8.84
C ALA A 36 -18.53 11.73 9.37
N TYR A 37 -18.84 11.64 10.66
CA TYR A 37 -19.20 10.39 11.34
C TYR A 37 -20.50 10.55 12.12
N ALA A 38 -21.39 9.54 12.06
CA ALA A 38 -22.70 9.58 12.70
C ALA A 38 -22.64 9.52 14.25
N GLY A 39 -21.55 8.99 14.82
CA GLY A 39 -21.22 9.13 16.23
C GLY A 39 -21.49 7.96 17.16
N PRO A 40 -22.02 6.76 16.74
CA PRO A 40 -22.16 5.64 17.67
C PRO A 40 -20.78 5.10 18.12
N THR A 41 -20.77 4.57 19.33
CA THR A 41 -19.60 3.86 19.86
C THR A 41 -19.42 2.50 19.19
N PRO A 42 -18.22 1.87 19.28
CA PRO A 42 -18.02 0.51 18.76
C PRO A 42 -19.02 -0.50 19.31
N GLN A 43 -19.38 -0.41 20.58
CA GLN A 43 -20.34 -1.32 21.24
C GLN A 43 -21.79 -1.11 20.73
N GLU A 44 -22.15 0.12 20.42
CA GLU A 44 -23.45 0.43 19.80
C GLU A 44 -23.49 -0.07 18.37
N LEU A 45 -22.40 0.12 17.59
CA LEU A 45 -22.30 -0.41 16.22
C LEU A 45 -22.41 -1.93 16.20
N GLN A 46 -21.74 -2.64 17.12
CA GLN A 46 -21.85 -4.11 17.21
C GLN A 46 -23.30 -4.55 17.36
N LYS A 47 -24.09 -3.88 18.22
CA LYS A 47 -25.51 -4.18 18.41
C LYS A 47 -26.35 -3.87 17.18
N ILE A 48 -26.05 -2.78 16.46
CA ILE A 48 -26.78 -2.37 15.25
C ILE A 48 -26.59 -3.40 14.13
N ILE A 49 -25.38 -3.93 13.96
CA ILE A 49 -25.03 -4.87 12.88
C ILE A 49 -25.18 -6.34 13.29
N GLU A 50 -25.56 -6.61 14.54
CA GLU A 50 -25.76 -7.98 15.03
C GLU A 50 -26.79 -8.72 14.17
N VAL A 51 -26.50 -9.96 13.83
CA VAL A 51 -27.39 -10.88 13.14
C VAL A 51 -27.55 -12.14 13.96
N ASP A 52 -28.78 -12.67 14.02
CA ASP A 52 -29.09 -13.86 14.79
C ASP A 52 -28.44 -15.11 14.17
N GLU A 53 -28.38 -15.15 12.85
CA GLU A 53 -27.85 -16.28 12.08
C GLU A 53 -27.04 -15.79 10.87
N LEU A 54 -25.78 -16.26 10.76
CA LEU A 54 -24.89 -15.88 9.66
C LEU A 54 -25.30 -16.52 8.32
N LEU A 55 -25.73 -17.77 8.36
CA LEU A 55 -26.10 -18.56 7.19
C LEU A 55 -27.51 -19.13 7.39
N PRO A 56 -28.56 -18.35 7.19
CA PRO A 56 -29.93 -18.83 7.33
C PRO A 56 -30.24 -19.90 6.29
N GLU A 57 -31.05 -20.89 6.67
CA GLU A 57 -31.44 -22.01 5.81
C GLU A 57 -32.16 -21.53 4.54
N GLN A 58 -32.87 -20.42 4.64
CA GLN A 58 -33.49 -19.73 3.52
C GLN A 58 -32.90 -18.31 3.37
N GLY A 59 -32.42 -17.99 2.16
CA GLY A 59 -31.94 -16.64 1.86
C GLY A 59 -33.07 -15.60 1.95
N LEU A 60 -32.73 -14.40 2.38
CA LEU A 60 -33.66 -13.29 2.59
C LEU A 60 -34.10 -12.60 1.29
N GLY A 61 -33.35 -12.81 0.19
CA GLY A 61 -33.53 -12.05 -1.04
C GLY A 61 -32.91 -10.66 -1.02
N PHE A 62 -32.74 -10.08 -2.21
CA PHE A 62 -32.05 -8.78 -2.37
C PHE A 62 -32.77 -7.64 -1.63
N ASP A 63 -34.07 -7.50 -1.78
CA ASP A 63 -34.83 -6.36 -1.25
C ASP A 63 -34.74 -6.25 0.27
N GLU A 64 -34.89 -7.38 0.98
CA GLU A 64 -34.78 -7.43 2.43
C GLU A 64 -33.34 -7.11 2.89
N VAL A 65 -32.33 -7.72 2.27
CA VAL A 65 -30.91 -7.48 2.59
C VAL A 65 -30.56 -6.01 2.30
N PHE A 66 -31.01 -5.48 1.19
CA PHE A 66 -30.74 -4.10 0.81
C PHE A 66 -31.46 -3.09 1.73
N SER A 67 -32.66 -3.40 2.19
CA SER A 67 -33.36 -2.59 3.20
C SER A 67 -32.55 -2.51 4.50
N ARG A 68 -32.04 -3.66 4.98
CA ARG A 68 -31.18 -3.72 6.17
C ARG A 68 -29.88 -2.96 5.99
N LEU A 69 -29.24 -3.04 4.82
CA LEU A 69 -28.04 -2.27 4.52
C LEU A 69 -28.30 -0.76 4.56
N LYS A 70 -29.39 -0.29 3.98
CA LYS A 70 -29.79 1.12 4.02
C LYS A 70 -30.03 1.63 5.44
N GLU A 71 -30.63 0.83 6.29
CA GLU A 71 -30.97 1.21 7.67
C GLU A 71 -29.77 1.06 8.63
N LYS A 72 -29.05 -0.07 8.56
CA LYS A 72 -28.08 -0.48 9.58
C LYS A 72 -26.63 -0.27 9.21
N VAL A 73 -26.30 0.00 7.94
CA VAL A 73 -24.90 0.08 7.49
C VAL A 73 -24.58 1.43 6.84
N LEU A 74 -25.29 1.81 5.78
CA LEU A 74 -24.96 3.02 5.01
C LEU A 74 -24.91 4.31 5.85
N PRO A 75 -25.79 4.53 6.86
CA PRO A 75 -25.74 5.74 7.67
C PRO A 75 -24.47 5.87 8.53
N TYR A 76 -23.79 4.77 8.80
CA TYR A 76 -22.65 4.69 9.72
C TYR A 76 -21.28 4.69 9.05
N PHE A 77 -21.23 4.67 7.72
CA PHE A 77 -19.96 4.87 7.01
C PHE A 77 -19.38 6.26 7.28
N LEU A 78 -18.05 6.31 7.42
CA LEU A 78 -17.31 7.55 7.52
C LEU A 78 -17.36 8.28 6.17
N ARG A 79 -17.79 9.55 6.19
CA ARG A 79 -17.91 10.37 4.97
C ARG A 79 -16.64 11.15 4.74
N THR A 80 -15.69 10.58 4.02
CA THR A 80 -14.42 11.23 3.68
C THR A 80 -14.57 12.52 2.85
N PRO A 81 -15.61 12.68 1.98
CA PRO A 81 -15.85 13.94 1.27
C PRO A 81 -16.39 15.08 2.14
N SER A 82 -16.74 14.83 3.40
CA SER A 82 -17.26 15.88 4.28
C SER A 82 -16.20 16.94 4.55
N GLN A 83 -16.59 18.23 4.49
CA GLN A 83 -15.72 19.34 4.85
C GLN A 83 -15.23 19.30 6.31
N ASN A 84 -15.91 18.53 7.16
CA ASN A 84 -15.57 18.33 8.56
C ASN A 84 -14.64 17.13 8.78
N TYR A 85 -14.22 16.43 7.71
CA TYR A 85 -13.29 15.33 7.79
C TYR A 85 -11.84 15.82 7.60
N MET A 86 -11.03 15.71 8.62
CA MET A 86 -9.63 16.15 8.62
C MET A 86 -8.69 15.08 9.22
N ALA A 87 -9.22 13.90 9.54
CA ALA A 87 -8.45 12.80 10.10
C ALA A 87 -7.91 11.89 9.01
N HIS A 88 -6.76 11.28 9.26
CA HIS A 88 -6.11 10.31 8.38
C HIS A 88 -5.67 10.88 7.01
N LEU A 89 -5.21 10.01 6.13
CA LEU A 89 -4.71 10.33 4.79
C LEU A 89 -5.68 9.84 3.69
N HIS A 90 -6.98 9.96 3.93
CA HIS A 90 -8.00 9.55 2.97
C HIS A 90 -8.43 10.71 2.07
N GLY A 91 -8.34 10.52 0.76
CA GLY A 91 -9.06 11.35 -0.20
C GLY A 91 -10.48 10.83 -0.45
N PRO A 92 -11.40 11.67 -0.93
CA PRO A 92 -12.67 11.19 -1.46
C PRO A 92 -12.44 10.38 -2.73
N SER A 93 -13.26 9.34 -2.95
CA SER A 93 -13.20 8.53 -4.17
C SER A 93 -13.59 9.37 -5.40
N LEU A 94 -12.89 9.16 -6.51
CA LEU A 94 -13.27 9.71 -7.80
C LEU A 94 -14.43 8.91 -8.39
N VAL A 95 -15.37 9.58 -9.04
CA VAL A 95 -16.53 8.90 -9.67
C VAL A 95 -16.08 7.91 -10.74
N GLU A 96 -15.03 8.25 -11.48
CA GLU A 96 -14.44 7.40 -12.52
C GLU A 96 -13.80 6.13 -11.94
N THR A 97 -13.19 6.21 -10.76
CA THR A 97 -12.63 5.01 -10.10
C THR A 97 -13.74 4.08 -9.60
N ILE A 98 -14.85 4.63 -9.10
CA ILE A 98 -16.03 3.84 -8.71
C ILE A 98 -16.60 3.10 -9.94
N ALA A 99 -16.67 3.77 -11.10
CA ALA A 99 -17.10 3.12 -12.34
C ALA A 99 -16.14 2.01 -12.77
N SER A 100 -14.83 2.18 -12.57
CA SER A 100 -13.83 1.16 -12.85
C SER A 100 -13.97 -0.05 -11.92
N GLU A 101 -14.24 0.17 -10.64
CA GLU A 101 -14.52 -0.91 -9.67
C GLU A 101 -15.77 -1.71 -10.05
N LEU A 102 -16.81 -1.05 -10.57
CA LEU A 102 -17.98 -1.75 -11.08
C LEU A 102 -17.64 -2.69 -12.24
N ILE A 103 -16.75 -2.26 -13.15
CA ILE A 103 -16.27 -3.11 -14.26
C ILE A 103 -15.50 -4.31 -13.68
N ILE A 104 -14.56 -4.07 -12.77
CA ILE A 104 -13.74 -5.12 -12.15
C ILE A 104 -14.64 -6.14 -11.46
N ALA A 105 -15.57 -5.70 -10.61
CA ALA A 105 -16.49 -6.56 -9.89
C ALA A 105 -17.42 -7.37 -10.83
N THR A 106 -17.87 -6.75 -11.93
CA THR A 106 -18.77 -7.39 -12.87
C THR A 106 -18.08 -8.51 -13.66
N TYR A 107 -16.86 -8.28 -14.15
CA TYR A 107 -16.13 -9.29 -14.92
C TYR A 107 -15.43 -10.33 -14.03
N ASN A 108 -15.14 -9.99 -12.77
CA ASN A 108 -14.59 -10.88 -11.75
C ASN A 108 -13.42 -11.73 -12.27
N GLN A 109 -12.45 -11.09 -12.93
CA GLN A 109 -11.31 -11.76 -13.52
C GLN A 109 -10.35 -12.27 -12.43
N SER A 110 -9.77 -13.46 -12.63
CA SER A 110 -8.70 -13.97 -11.77
C SER A 110 -7.33 -13.59 -12.34
N MET A 111 -6.51 -12.90 -11.54
CA MET A 111 -5.14 -12.54 -11.91
C MET A 111 -4.11 -13.65 -11.56
N ASP A 112 -4.57 -14.87 -11.29
CA ASP A 112 -3.72 -16.00 -10.95
C ASP A 112 -2.86 -16.46 -12.15
N SER A 113 -3.41 -16.39 -13.35
CA SER A 113 -2.67 -16.72 -14.58
C SER A 113 -3.15 -15.87 -15.76
N TRP A 114 -2.27 -15.71 -16.75
CA TRP A 114 -2.53 -14.88 -17.93
C TRP A 114 -3.80 -15.29 -18.68
N ASP A 115 -4.06 -16.57 -18.84
CA ASP A 115 -5.22 -17.13 -19.57
C ASP A 115 -6.55 -16.90 -18.84
N GLN A 116 -6.54 -16.64 -17.55
CA GLN A 116 -7.72 -16.30 -16.76
C GLN A 116 -8.05 -14.80 -16.79
N SER A 117 -7.07 -13.95 -17.09
CA SER A 117 -7.25 -12.51 -17.17
C SER A 117 -6.28 -11.85 -18.16
N PRO A 118 -6.42 -12.12 -19.48
CA PRO A 118 -5.43 -11.68 -20.46
C PRO A 118 -5.26 -10.16 -20.48
N VAL A 119 -6.35 -9.42 -20.66
CA VAL A 119 -6.28 -7.96 -20.81
C VAL A 119 -5.88 -7.24 -19.52
N ALA A 120 -6.31 -7.72 -18.34
CA ALA A 120 -5.96 -7.09 -17.08
C ALA A 120 -4.48 -7.29 -16.76
N THR A 121 -3.91 -8.45 -17.05
CA THR A 121 -2.47 -8.71 -16.92
C THR A 121 -1.64 -7.79 -17.81
N GLU A 122 -2.06 -7.59 -19.06
CA GLU A 122 -1.37 -6.66 -19.95
C GLU A 122 -1.49 -5.21 -19.50
N ILE A 123 -2.65 -4.79 -18.95
CA ILE A 123 -2.83 -3.46 -18.36
C ILE A 123 -1.85 -3.27 -17.20
N GLU A 124 -1.77 -4.21 -16.27
CA GLU A 124 -0.82 -4.16 -15.15
C GLU A 124 0.62 -3.98 -15.66
N THR A 125 1.03 -4.82 -16.58
CA THR A 125 2.38 -4.77 -17.17
C THR A 125 2.68 -3.40 -17.80
N VAL A 126 1.75 -2.84 -18.56
CA VAL A 126 1.92 -1.51 -19.18
C VAL A 126 1.98 -0.40 -18.15
N VAL A 127 1.09 -0.43 -17.16
CA VAL A 127 1.05 0.57 -16.08
C VAL A 127 2.34 0.54 -15.27
N VAL A 128 2.80 -0.63 -14.84
CA VAL A 128 4.05 -0.80 -14.10
C VAL A 128 5.25 -0.24 -14.87
N LYS A 129 5.40 -0.57 -16.16
CA LYS A 129 6.47 -0.01 -17.00
C LYS A 129 6.42 1.51 -17.08
N LYS A 130 5.23 2.09 -17.24
CA LYS A 130 5.06 3.54 -17.27
C LYS A 130 5.37 4.20 -15.93
N LEU A 131 5.01 3.58 -14.83
CA LEU A 131 5.37 4.05 -13.49
C LEU A 131 6.90 3.99 -13.28
N CYS A 132 7.54 2.90 -13.64
CA CYS A 132 9.00 2.79 -13.58
C CYS A 132 9.69 3.94 -14.35
N SER A 133 9.21 4.26 -15.55
CA SER A 133 9.72 5.40 -16.34
C SER A 133 9.43 6.75 -15.67
N LEU A 134 8.22 6.94 -15.14
CA LEU A 134 7.82 8.17 -14.45
C LEU A 134 8.73 8.48 -13.25
N PHE A 135 9.11 7.46 -12.49
CA PHE A 135 10.01 7.58 -11.34
C PHE A 135 11.49 7.51 -11.73
N GLY A 136 11.80 7.34 -13.01
CA GLY A 136 13.16 7.35 -13.54
C GLY A 136 14.00 6.14 -13.15
N LEU A 137 13.36 5.00 -12.90
CA LEU A 137 14.04 3.74 -12.58
C LEU A 137 14.61 3.03 -13.82
N ASP A 138 14.09 3.32 -15.01
CA ASP A 138 14.51 2.76 -16.30
C ASP A 138 15.76 3.42 -16.91
N LYS A 139 16.42 4.32 -16.16
CA LYS A 139 17.64 4.97 -16.58
C LYS A 139 18.84 4.00 -16.53
N ALA A 140 19.84 4.30 -17.38
CA ALA A 140 21.11 3.56 -17.39
C ALA A 140 21.04 2.07 -17.79
N GLY A 141 20.03 1.68 -18.56
CA GLY A 141 19.90 0.30 -19.05
C GLY A 141 19.34 -0.70 -18.04
N ASN A 142 18.79 -0.21 -16.93
CA ASN A 142 18.00 -1.02 -16.01
C ASN A 142 16.72 -1.51 -16.69
N ASN A 143 16.27 -2.69 -16.31
CA ASN A 143 14.96 -3.23 -16.68
C ASN A 143 14.10 -3.36 -15.41
N PRO A 144 13.60 -2.24 -14.88
CA PRO A 144 12.81 -2.26 -13.65
C PRO A 144 11.45 -2.92 -13.90
N ASP A 145 10.93 -3.51 -12.85
CA ASP A 145 9.62 -4.14 -12.82
C ASP A 145 8.90 -3.80 -11.52
N GLY A 146 7.65 -4.22 -11.39
CA GLY A 146 6.86 -3.99 -10.20
C GLY A 146 5.64 -4.89 -10.13
N VAL A 147 4.96 -4.83 -9.02
CA VAL A 147 3.76 -5.62 -8.73
C VAL A 147 2.78 -4.78 -7.93
N PHE A 148 1.49 -4.93 -8.23
CA PHE A 148 0.43 -4.41 -7.38
C PHE A 148 0.27 -5.29 -6.13
N THR A 149 0.05 -4.65 -4.99
CA THR A 149 -0.13 -5.29 -3.69
C THR A 149 -1.42 -4.83 -3.03
N SER A 150 -1.77 -5.37 -1.87
CA SER A 150 -2.97 -4.99 -1.13
C SER A 150 -2.86 -3.64 -0.40
N GLY A 151 -1.72 -2.97 -0.47
CA GLY A 151 -1.48 -1.67 0.17
C GLY A 151 -0.01 -1.45 0.53
N GLY A 152 0.33 -0.22 0.98
CA GLY A 152 1.71 0.20 1.25
C GLY A 152 2.47 -0.70 2.21
N SER A 153 1.82 -1.28 3.22
CA SER A 153 2.47 -2.22 4.14
C SER A 153 2.97 -3.47 3.44
N GLN A 154 2.18 -4.07 2.55
CA GLN A 154 2.60 -5.24 1.78
C GLN A 154 3.63 -4.86 0.72
N SER A 155 3.53 -3.67 0.13
CA SER A 155 4.56 -3.15 -0.78
C SER A 155 5.91 -3.01 -0.07
N ASN A 156 5.93 -2.44 1.14
CA ASN A 156 7.15 -2.34 1.95
C ASN A 156 7.71 -3.72 2.32
N GLU A 157 6.86 -4.66 2.71
CA GLU A 157 7.27 -6.04 3.00
C GLU A 157 7.89 -6.71 1.78
N THR A 158 7.25 -6.59 0.61
CA THR A 158 7.77 -7.13 -0.65
C THR A 158 9.13 -6.51 -1.00
N ALA A 159 9.27 -5.19 -0.85
CA ALA A 159 10.53 -4.51 -1.09
C ALA A 159 11.65 -4.96 -0.14
N LEU A 160 11.33 -5.15 1.15
CA LEU A 160 12.30 -5.66 2.13
C LEU A 160 12.65 -7.14 1.91
N LEU A 161 11.70 -7.95 1.44
CA LEU A 161 11.97 -9.32 0.98
C LEU A 161 12.99 -9.31 -0.15
N VAL A 162 12.77 -8.51 -1.18
CA VAL A 162 13.68 -8.37 -2.32
C VAL A 162 15.04 -7.85 -1.87
N ALA A 163 15.06 -6.84 -0.99
CA ALA A 163 16.30 -6.27 -0.44
C ALA A 163 17.14 -7.33 0.31
N ARG A 164 16.51 -8.12 1.17
CA ARG A 164 17.14 -9.21 1.93
C ARG A 164 17.71 -10.27 0.99
N ASP A 165 16.88 -10.74 0.04
CA ASP A 165 17.28 -11.82 -0.86
C ASP A 165 18.38 -11.36 -1.82
N TRP A 166 18.30 -10.13 -2.33
CA TRP A 166 19.35 -9.54 -3.14
C TRP A 166 20.67 -9.44 -2.36
N PHE A 167 20.63 -8.92 -1.13
CA PHE A 167 21.80 -8.77 -0.28
C PHE A 167 22.43 -10.13 0.03
N CYS A 168 21.63 -11.09 0.45
CA CYS A 168 22.12 -12.43 0.73
C CYS A 168 22.75 -13.07 -0.51
N ASN A 169 22.09 -12.99 -1.67
CA ASN A 169 22.59 -13.60 -2.89
C ASN A 169 23.84 -12.88 -3.44
N THR A 170 23.81 -11.54 -3.49
CA THR A 170 24.84 -10.75 -4.17
C THR A 170 26.05 -10.48 -3.28
N VAL A 171 25.84 -10.20 -1.99
CA VAL A 171 26.91 -9.82 -1.06
C VAL A 171 27.42 -11.00 -0.25
N LEU A 172 26.50 -11.85 0.23
CA LEU A 172 26.86 -13.02 1.05
C LEU A 172 27.04 -14.32 0.25
N HIS A 173 26.69 -14.33 -1.03
CA HIS A 173 26.68 -15.52 -1.91
C HIS A 173 25.84 -16.68 -1.33
N HIS A 174 24.71 -16.34 -0.69
CA HIS A 174 23.81 -17.27 -0.02
C HIS A 174 22.41 -17.20 -0.61
N ASP A 175 21.92 -18.30 -1.18
CA ASP A 175 20.58 -18.41 -1.77
C ASP A 175 19.53 -18.68 -0.68
N VAL A 176 18.83 -17.64 -0.26
CA VAL A 176 17.78 -17.72 0.78
C VAL A 176 16.61 -18.61 0.36
N LYS A 177 16.24 -18.61 -0.94
CA LYS A 177 15.13 -19.43 -1.45
C LYS A 177 15.42 -20.92 -1.30
N LYS A 178 16.69 -21.31 -1.40
CA LYS A 178 17.12 -22.71 -1.34
C LYS A 178 17.49 -23.15 0.09
N TYR A 179 18.15 -22.30 0.84
CA TYR A 179 18.79 -22.69 2.11
C TYR A 179 18.18 -22.04 3.34
N GLY A 180 17.18 -21.15 3.17
CA GLY A 180 16.66 -20.33 4.26
C GLY A 180 17.59 -19.18 4.63
N LEU A 181 17.35 -18.54 5.79
CA LEU A 181 18.18 -17.45 6.25
C LEU A 181 19.60 -17.93 6.59
N PRO A 182 20.66 -17.14 6.30
CA PRO A 182 22.03 -17.49 6.69
C PRO A 182 22.18 -17.50 8.22
N GLU A 183 23.10 -18.28 8.76
CA GLU A 183 23.30 -18.44 10.23
C GLU A 183 23.50 -17.11 10.97
N ASN A 184 24.10 -16.14 10.30
CA ASN A 184 24.40 -14.82 10.85
C ASN A 184 23.26 -13.79 10.69
N PHE A 185 22.05 -14.19 10.28
CA PHE A 185 20.91 -13.28 10.03
C PHE A 185 20.55 -12.38 11.22
N LYS A 186 20.80 -12.82 12.46
CA LYS A 186 20.59 -12.02 13.68
C LYS A 186 21.46 -10.75 13.74
N LYS A 187 22.51 -10.69 12.93
CA LYS A 187 23.38 -9.52 12.80
C LYS A 187 22.91 -8.53 11.74
N PHE A 188 21.88 -8.86 10.96
CA PHE A 188 21.35 -7.95 9.94
C PHE A 188 20.81 -6.68 10.56
N ARG A 189 21.04 -5.54 9.88
CA ARG A 189 20.54 -4.23 10.28
C ARG A 189 19.84 -3.54 9.12
N LEU A 190 18.62 -3.09 9.40
CA LEU A 190 17.76 -2.27 8.55
C LEU A 190 17.62 -0.90 9.22
N TYR A 191 17.93 0.18 8.51
CA TYR A 191 17.85 1.53 9.04
C TYR A 191 16.63 2.26 8.51
N THR A 192 15.92 2.93 9.41
CA THR A 192 14.76 3.77 9.06
C THR A 192 14.62 4.90 10.07
N SER A 193 13.98 6.01 9.71
CA SER A 193 13.82 7.11 10.67
C SER A 193 12.96 6.69 11.86
N CYS A 194 13.16 7.32 13.01
CA CYS A 194 12.40 7.03 14.23
C CYS A 194 10.90 7.38 14.09
N ILE A 195 10.52 8.12 13.05
CA ILE A 195 9.15 8.50 12.73
C ILE A 195 8.64 7.83 11.43
N SER A 196 9.33 6.82 10.92
CA SER A 196 8.86 6.03 9.78
C SER A 196 7.62 5.21 10.15
N HIS A 197 6.90 4.77 9.14
CA HIS A 197 5.73 3.92 9.34
C HIS A 197 6.12 2.58 9.98
N PHE A 198 5.27 2.09 10.90
CA PHE A 198 5.49 0.86 11.66
C PHE A 198 5.55 -0.42 10.80
N SER A 199 5.23 -0.34 9.51
CA SER A 199 5.36 -1.48 8.58
C SER A 199 6.78 -2.01 8.49
N MET A 200 7.80 -1.19 8.76
CA MET A 200 9.20 -1.64 8.70
C MET A 200 9.51 -2.71 9.75
N GLU A 201 9.10 -2.49 11.01
CA GLU A 201 9.28 -3.49 12.07
C GLU A 201 8.44 -4.74 11.82
N LYS A 202 7.19 -4.55 11.38
CA LYS A 202 6.30 -5.69 11.04
C LYS A 202 6.88 -6.53 9.92
N SER A 203 7.37 -5.90 8.85
CA SER A 203 8.01 -6.61 7.74
C SER A 203 9.27 -7.35 8.18
N ALA A 204 10.14 -6.72 8.99
CA ALA A 204 11.32 -7.39 9.55
C ALA A 204 10.93 -8.64 10.37
N HIS A 205 9.86 -8.53 11.18
CA HIS A 205 9.33 -9.68 11.92
C HIS A 205 8.80 -10.78 10.99
N MET A 206 7.96 -10.44 10.01
CA MET A 206 7.38 -11.41 9.07
C MET A 206 8.44 -12.11 8.21
N LEU A 207 9.52 -11.39 7.88
CA LEU A 207 10.68 -11.94 7.15
C LEU A 207 11.64 -12.78 8.02
N GLY A 208 11.31 -12.98 9.30
CA GLY A 208 12.10 -13.77 10.25
C GLY A 208 13.35 -13.08 10.77
N LEU A 209 13.52 -11.77 10.51
CA LEU A 209 14.69 -11.00 10.98
C LEU A 209 14.51 -10.45 12.40
N GLY A 210 13.26 -10.31 12.87
CA GLY A 210 12.92 -9.76 14.19
C GLY A 210 13.00 -8.24 14.25
N TYR A 211 12.38 -7.65 15.28
CA TYR A 211 12.36 -6.18 15.50
C TYR A 211 13.75 -5.60 15.79
N GLU A 212 14.62 -6.37 16.43
CA GLU A 212 16.01 -5.95 16.75
C GLU A 212 16.85 -5.65 15.49
N CYS A 213 16.42 -6.15 14.33
CA CYS A 213 17.04 -5.85 13.04
C CYS A 213 16.85 -4.39 12.64
N VAL A 214 15.80 -3.71 13.15
CA VAL A 214 15.40 -2.35 12.72
C VAL A 214 16.04 -1.30 13.62
N VAL A 215 16.99 -0.57 13.08
CA VAL A 215 17.69 0.52 13.74
C VAL A 215 16.98 1.84 13.45
N LYS A 216 16.51 2.52 14.50
CA LYS A 216 15.83 3.80 14.41
C LYS A 216 16.83 4.95 14.35
N VAL A 217 16.87 5.64 13.22
CA VAL A 217 17.72 6.81 13.00
C VAL A 217 17.01 8.06 13.52
N PRO A 218 17.67 8.92 14.30
CA PRO A 218 17.12 10.22 14.70
C PRO A 218 16.74 11.09 13.51
N VAL A 219 15.87 12.05 13.74
CA VAL A 219 15.48 13.07 12.76
C VAL A 219 15.99 14.45 13.16
N ASP A 220 16.19 15.32 12.17
CA ASP A 220 16.52 16.73 12.36
C ASP A 220 15.29 17.55 12.81
N ASP A 221 15.48 18.86 13.03
CA ASP A 221 14.43 19.81 13.41
C ASP A 221 13.28 19.89 12.37
N ARG A 222 13.55 19.51 11.11
CA ARG A 222 12.58 19.47 10.01
C ARG A 222 11.91 18.11 9.89
N LYS A 223 12.11 17.22 10.85
CA LYS A 223 11.54 15.86 10.85
C LYS A 223 12.00 15.01 9.68
N LYS A 224 13.23 15.18 9.22
CA LYS A 224 13.87 14.35 8.20
C LYS A 224 14.92 13.48 8.87
N MET A 225 15.15 12.28 8.32
CA MET A 225 16.24 11.42 8.79
C MET A 225 17.56 12.20 8.84
N ASP A 226 18.24 12.16 9.97
CA ASP A 226 19.59 12.75 10.12
C ASP A 226 20.62 11.85 9.43
N ALA A 227 21.12 12.30 8.27
CA ALA A 227 22.08 11.55 7.49
C ALA A 227 23.45 11.37 8.21
N VAL A 228 23.84 12.30 9.10
CA VAL A 228 25.07 12.18 9.88
C VAL A 228 24.91 11.11 10.96
N ALA A 229 23.76 11.11 11.64
CA ALA A 229 23.43 10.06 12.59
C ALA A 229 23.31 8.68 11.90
N LEU A 230 22.70 8.62 10.71
CA LEU A 230 22.64 7.39 9.92
C LEU A 230 24.03 6.86 9.61
N GLN A 231 24.92 7.70 9.10
CA GLN A 231 26.29 7.29 8.79
C GLN A 231 26.99 6.73 10.04
N LYS A 232 26.89 7.42 11.16
CA LYS A 232 27.49 6.97 12.42
C LYS A 232 26.95 5.63 12.87
N LEU A 233 25.62 5.42 12.82
CA LEU A 233 24.99 4.16 13.21
C LEU A 233 25.44 3.00 12.32
N ILE A 234 25.57 3.21 11.01
CA ILE A 234 26.09 2.19 10.08
C ILE A 234 27.54 1.83 10.43
N GLU A 235 28.41 2.84 10.67
CA GLU A 235 29.81 2.63 11.00
C GLU A 235 30.00 1.94 12.37
N ASP A 236 29.19 2.31 13.37
CA ASP A 236 29.17 1.67 14.70
C ASP A 236 28.72 0.20 14.60
N ASP A 237 27.67 -0.09 13.81
CA ASP A 237 27.19 -1.48 13.60
C ASP A 237 28.22 -2.35 12.89
N ILE A 238 28.87 -1.84 11.85
CA ILE A 238 29.96 -2.54 11.17
C ILE A 238 31.10 -2.85 12.14
N ALA A 239 31.50 -1.87 12.96
CA ALA A 239 32.55 -2.06 13.96
C ALA A 239 32.17 -3.09 15.04
N ALA A 240 30.90 -3.20 15.37
CA ALA A 240 30.34 -4.23 16.27
C ALA A 240 30.18 -5.61 15.63
N GLY A 241 30.48 -5.75 14.34
CA GLY A 241 30.34 -7.00 13.58
C GLY A 241 28.91 -7.31 13.15
N ASN A 242 28.04 -6.29 13.14
CA ASN A 242 26.71 -6.36 12.54
C ASN A 242 26.79 -6.19 11.02
N ILE A 243 25.70 -6.47 10.33
CA ILE A 243 25.63 -6.56 8.88
C ILE A 243 24.52 -5.61 8.36
N PRO A 244 24.85 -4.34 8.09
CA PRO A 244 23.95 -3.41 7.42
C PRO A 244 23.58 -3.92 6.02
N PHE A 245 22.27 -4.06 5.74
CA PHE A 245 21.83 -4.55 4.42
C PHE A 245 20.87 -3.62 3.68
N CYS A 246 20.12 -2.76 4.41
CA CYS A 246 19.11 -1.92 3.82
C CYS A 246 18.92 -0.61 4.58
N VAL A 247 18.66 0.48 3.84
CA VAL A 247 18.13 1.73 4.40
C VAL A 247 16.79 2.02 3.75
N VAL A 248 15.82 2.43 4.55
CA VAL A 248 14.51 2.90 4.08
C VAL A 248 14.42 4.40 4.32
N GLY A 249 14.35 5.17 3.22
CA GLY A 249 14.04 6.60 3.26
C GLY A 249 12.53 6.80 3.09
N THR A 250 11.93 7.68 3.88
CA THR A 250 10.49 7.99 3.78
C THR A 250 10.30 9.25 2.94
N VAL A 251 9.37 9.17 2.00
CA VAL A 251 8.99 10.29 1.12
C VAL A 251 7.56 10.70 1.46
N GLY A 252 7.46 11.58 2.46
CA GLY A 252 6.20 11.98 3.06
C GLY A 252 5.84 11.12 4.27
N THR A 253 6.38 11.46 5.47
CA THR A 253 6.01 10.78 6.70
C THR A 253 4.55 11.02 7.04
N THR A 254 3.88 10.03 7.64
CA THR A 254 2.46 10.08 8.00
C THR A 254 2.10 11.31 8.83
N ASP A 255 2.93 11.66 9.83
CA ASP A 255 2.61 12.73 10.76
C ASP A 255 3.05 14.13 10.28
N PHE A 256 4.12 14.21 9.47
CA PHE A 256 4.75 15.50 9.13
C PHE A 256 4.84 15.78 7.64
N GLY A 257 4.60 14.78 6.77
CA GLY A 257 4.81 14.91 5.32
C GLY A 257 6.27 15.22 4.95
N SER A 258 7.22 14.96 5.85
CA SER A 258 8.64 15.22 5.63
C SER A 258 9.24 14.23 4.63
N ILE A 259 10.21 14.69 3.86
CA ILE A 259 10.94 13.88 2.87
C ILE A 259 12.38 13.74 3.34
N ASP A 260 12.83 12.51 3.53
CA ASP A 260 14.19 12.19 3.94
C ASP A 260 15.24 12.61 2.89
N PRO A 261 16.50 12.80 3.26
CA PRO A 261 17.56 13.24 2.35
C PRO A 261 18.03 12.09 1.44
N LEU A 262 17.22 11.76 0.40
CA LEU A 262 17.40 10.59 -0.46
C LEU A 262 18.77 10.53 -1.15
N ASP A 263 19.35 11.68 -1.52
CA ASP A 263 20.69 11.78 -2.09
C ASP A 263 21.77 11.28 -1.13
N LYS A 264 21.72 11.70 0.14
CA LYS A 264 22.65 11.27 1.17
C LYS A 264 22.50 9.80 1.54
N ILE A 265 21.25 9.33 1.60
CA ILE A 265 20.97 7.91 1.84
C ILE A 265 21.53 7.07 0.69
N ALA A 266 21.31 7.48 -0.57
CA ALA A 266 21.84 6.78 -1.73
C ALA A 266 23.38 6.70 -1.74
N GLU A 267 24.08 7.81 -1.37
CA GLU A 267 25.53 7.82 -1.23
C GLU A 267 26.03 6.78 -0.22
N LEU A 268 25.37 6.72 0.96
CA LEU A 268 25.72 5.76 2.02
C LEU A 268 25.43 4.32 1.61
N CYS A 269 24.26 4.06 1.00
CA CYS A 269 23.91 2.72 0.52
C CYS A 269 24.91 2.24 -0.53
N LYS A 270 25.31 3.08 -1.47
CA LYS A 270 26.33 2.76 -2.48
C LYS A 270 27.69 2.48 -1.83
N LYS A 271 28.12 3.30 -0.86
CA LYS A 271 29.40 3.13 -0.15
C LYS A 271 29.51 1.78 0.56
N HIS A 272 28.40 1.31 1.12
CA HIS A 272 28.36 0.11 1.98
C HIS A 272 27.69 -1.11 1.34
N ASN A 273 27.39 -1.08 0.03
CA ASN A 273 26.69 -2.14 -0.70
C ASN A 273 25.35 -2.55 -0.06
N MET A 274 24.54 -1.56 0.34
CA MET A 274 23.24 -1.76 0.93
C MET A 274 22.12 -1.47 -0.09
N TRP A 275 20.99 -2.11 0.11
CA TRP A 275 19.77 -1.79 -0.63
C TRP A 275 19.17 -0.45 -0.16
N PHE A 276 18.75 0.39 -1.10
CA PHE A 276 18.03 1.61 -0.80
C PHE A 276 16.57 1.47 -1.22
N HIS A 277 15.67 1.41 -0.24
CA HIS A 277 14.24 1.43 -0.45
C HIS A 277 13.65 2.80 -0.12
N ALA A 278 12.69 3.28 -0.91
CA ALA A 278 11.90 4.46 -0.58
C ALA A 278 10.45 4.09 -0.27
N ASP A 279 10.02 4.36 0.96
CA ASP A 279 8.60 4.37 1.30
C ASP A 279 8.00 5.70 0.86
N ALA A 280 7.42 5.70 -0.35
CA ALA A 280 6.74 6.84 -0.93
C ALA A 280 5.22 6.63 -1.01
N ALA A 281 4.65 5.81 -0.14
CA ALA A 281 3.21 5.56 -0.10
C ALA A 281 2.41 6.87 -0.06
N TYR A 282 2.84 7.84 0.76
CA TYR A 282 2.21 9.16 0.79
C TYR A 282 2.74 10.12 -0.29
N GLY A 283 4.05 10.15 -0.50
CA GLY A 283 4.70 11.18 -1.34
C GLY A 283 4.78 10.86 -2.82
N SER A 284 4.39 9.68 -3.28
CA SER A 284 4.49 9.27 -4.70
C SER A 284 3.73 10.22 -5.63
N GLY A 285 2.54 10.66 -5.25
CA GLY A 285 1.73 11.59 -6.05
C GLY A 285 2.40 12.94 -6.35
N VAL A 286 3.41 13.33 -5.55
CA VAL A 286 4.15 14.59 -5.78
C VAL A 286 4.88 14.59 -7.12
N VAL A 287 5.24 13.44 -7.68
CA VAL A 287 5.90 13.33 -8.99
C VAL A 287 5.05 13.93 -10.14
N MET A 288 3.72 13.89 -9.98
CA MET A 288 2.77 14.44 -10.97
C MET A 288 2.59 15.95 -10.84
N SER A 289 3.11 16.58 -9.78
CA SER A 289 2.95 18.00 -9.54
C SER A 289 3.95 18.80 -10.38
N THR A 290 3.46 19.68 -11.25
CA THR A 290 4.32 20.62 -12.02
C THR A 290 5.14 21.54 -11.12
N LYS A 291 4.64 21.85 -9.91
CA LYS A 291 5.25 22.76 -8.95
C LYS A 291 6.23 22.07 -7.99
N TYR A 292 5.97 20.82 -7.63
CA TYR A 292 6.66 20.17 -6.50
C TYR A 292 7.42 18.90 -6.87
N LYS A 293 7.36 18.42 -8.13
CA LYS A 293 8.02 17.18 -8.58
C LYS A 293 9.52 17.13 -8.28
N ASP A 294 10.19 18.27 -8.29
CA ASP A 294 11.63 18.34 -8.02
C ASP A 294 11.99 17.94 -6.58
N ARG A 295 11.03 18.01 -5.64
CA ARG A 295 11.22 17.55 -4.27
C ARG A 295 11.41 16.05 -4.16
N VAL A 296 10.95 15.29 -5.14
CA VAL A 296 11.00 13.82 -5.18
C VAL A 296 11.87 13.29 -6.35
N ALA A 297 12.61 14.15 -7.01
CA ALA A 297 13.45 13.78 -8.17
C ALA A 297 14.47 12.67 -7.83
N ASN A 298 14.95 12.62 -6.57
CA ASN A 298 15.93 11.65 -6.09
C ASN A 298 15.36 10.25 -5.84
N LEU A 299 14.05 10.03 -6.04
CA LEU A 299 13.47 8.68 -6.05
C LEU A 299 14.12 7.78 -7.10
N SER A 300 14.61 8.35 -8.19
CA SER A 300 15.37 7.62 -9.21
C SER A 300 16.69 7.00 -8.74
N LEU A 301 17.16 7.34 -7.52
CA LEU A 301 18.36 6.78 -6.90
C LEU A 301 18.07 5.51 -6.09
N CYS A 302 16.79 5.19 -5.85
CA CYS A 302 16.38 4.05 -5.04
C CYS A 302 16.45 2.74 -5.83
N ASN A 303 16.69 1.63 -5.13
CA ASN A 303 16.59 0.29 -5.71
C ASN A 303 15.15 -0.19 -5.79
N SER A 304 14.28 0.26 -4.88
CA SER A 304 12.84 -0.01 -4.89
C SER A 304 12.05 1.15 -4.30
N ILE A 305 10.79 1.28 -4.70
CA ILE A 305 9.89 2.34 -4.27
C ILE A 305 8.52 1.73 -3.97
N THR A 306 7.98 2.02 -2.79
CA THR A 306 6.56 1.80 -2.49
C THR A 306 5.76 3.00 -2.98
N LEU A 307 4.71 2.74 -3.75
CA LEU A 307 3.75 3.73 -4.25
C LEU A 307 2.36 3.40 -3.71
N ASP A 308 1.51 4.39 -3.56
CA ASP A 308 0.09 4.26 -3.23
C ASP A 308 -0.73 5.23 -4.09
N PHE A 309 -1.95 4.82 -4.52
CA PHE A 309 -2.77 5.57 -5.49
C PHE A 309 -4.12 5.98 -4.91
#